data_c86ab18c24376002d1fd6bf1bcc441d2
#
_entry.id   c86ab18c24376002d1fd6bf1bcc441d2
#
_cell.length_a   1.000
_cell.length_b   1.000
_cell.length_c   1.000
_cell.angle_alpha   90.00
_cell.angle_beta   90.00
_cell.angle_gamma   90.00
#
_symmetry.space_group_name_H-M   'P 1'
#
loop_
_entity.id
_entity.type
_entity.pdbx_description
1 polymer ?
#
loop_
_entity_poly.entity_id
_entity_poly.type
_entity_poly.pdbx_seq_one_letter_code
_entity_poly.pdbx_strand_id
1 'polypeptide(L)' 'MDIQELKTKSSENLITQAEELGIENASTLRKQEILFSILKKLAEKGEEI' A
#
# COMPACT_ATOMS: atom_id res chain seq x y z
N MET A 1 -2.93 -0.63 11.23
CA MET A 1 -2.94 0.50 10.29
C MET A 1 -4.37 0.80 9.88
N ASP A 2 -4.70 2.06 9.84
CA ASP A 2 -6.05 2.50 9.51
C ASP A 2 -6.21 2.64 8.00
N ILE A 3 -7.25 2.04 7.46
CA ILE A 3 -7.53 2.14 6.02
C ILE A 3 -7.76 3.58 5.61
N GLN A 4 -8.37 4.38 6.47
CA GLN A 4 -8.61 5.79 6.17
C GLN A 4 -7.30 6.56 6.03
N GLU A 5 -6.31 6.21 6.81
CA GLU A 5 -5.00 6.84 6.68
C GLU A 5 -4.40 6.55 5.32
N LEU A 6 -4.53 5.31 4.85
CA LEU A 6 -4.04 4.96 3.52
C LEU A 6 -4.72 5.77 2.44
N LYS A 7 -6.02 6.00 2.58
CA LYS A 7 -6.78 6.73 1.59
C LYS A 7 -6.42 8.22 1.56
N THR A 8 -5.98 8.76 2.69
CA THR A 8 -5.67 10.19 2.77
C THR A 8 -4.23 10.50 2.43
N LYS A 9 -3.37 9.48 2.33
CA LYS A 9 -1.97 9.70 1.97
C LYS A 9 -1.83 10.04 0.50
N SER A 10 -0.81 10.82 0.18
CA SER A 10 -0.52 11.14 -1.21
C SER A 10 -0.01 9.89 -1.94
N SER A 11 -0.06 9.95 -3.27
CA SER A 11 0.42 8.82 -4.07
C SER A 11 1.87 8.50 -3.78
N GLU A 12 2.71 9.51 -3.60
CA GLU A 12 4.12 9.29 -3.31
C GLU A 12 4.32 8.54 -2.00
N ASN A 13 3.56 8.90 -0.97
CA ASN A 13 3.65 8.19 0.29
C ASN A 13 3.22 6.73 0.15
N LEU A 14 2.17 6.51 -0.62
CA LEU A 14 1.70 5.15 -0.87
C LEU A 14 2.74 4.34 -1.63
N ILE A 15 3.39 4.95 -2.61
CA ILE A 15 4.42 4.27 -3.38
C ILE A 15 5.59 3.89 -2.46
N THR A 16 6.03 4.81 -1.63
CA THR A 16 7.11 4.55 -0.69
C THR A 16 6.75 3.39 0.24
N GLN A 17 5.55 3.44 0.79
CA GLN A 17 5.09 2.40 1.69
C GLN A 17 5.00 1.05 1.00
N ALA A 18 4.52 1.04 -0.23
CA ALA A 18 4.42 -0.19 -0.99
C ALA A 18 5.80 -0.79 -1.24
N GLU A 19 6.76 0.05 -1.58
CA GLU A 19 8.12 -0.42 -1.82
C GLU A 19 8.75 -0.99 -0.57
N GLU A 20 8.46 -0.40 0.57
CA GLU A 20 8.95 -0.92 1.84
C GLU A 20 8.38 -2.30 2.14
N LEU A 21 7.19 -2.57 1.66
CA LEU A 21 6.55 -3.87 1.81
C LEU A 21 7.03 -4.88 0.76
N GLY A 22 7.89 -4.46 -0.13
CA GLY A 22 8.43 -5.35 -1.15
C GLY A 22 7.63 -5.38 -2.44
N ILE A 23 6.75 -4.42 -2.62
CA ILE A 23 5.95 -4.33 -3.84
C ILE A 23 6.77 -3.63 -4.91
N GLU A 24 7.14 -4.37 -5.95
CA GLU A 24 7.86 -3.79 -7.05
C GLU A 24 6.91 -3.07 -7.99
N ASN A 25 7.44 -2.09 -8.70
CA ASN A 25 6.69 -1.32 -9.69
C ASN A 25 5.53 -0.53 -9.10
N ALA A 26 5.60 -0.23 -7.80
CA ALA A 26 4.54 0.55 -7.16
C ALA A 26 4.38 1.91 -7.86
N SER A 27 5.47 2.47 -8.36
CA SER A 27 5.40 3.77 -9.03
C SER A 27 4.66 3.72 -10.35
N THR A 28 4.50 2.53 -10.93
CA THR A 28 3.76 2.36 -12.18
C THR A 28 2.29 2.02 -11.95
N LEU A 29 1.93 1.74 -10.70
CA LEU A 29 0.57 1.40 -10.36
C LEU A 29 -0.23 2.66 -10.09
N ARG A 30 -1.53 2.55 -10.28
CA ARG A 30 -2.43 3.63 -9.92
C ARG A 30 -2.65 3.61 -8.41
N LYS A 31 -3.07 4.75 -7.87
CA LYS A 31 -3.29 4.89 -6.43
C LYS A 31 -4.16 3.76 -5.88
N GLN A 32 -5.23 3.44 -6.58
CA GLN A 32 -6.14 2.39 -6.14
C GLN A 32 -5.45 1.03 -6.12
N GLU A 33 -4.67 0.76 -7.14
CA GLU A 33 -3.94 -0.52 -7.22
C GLU A 33 -2.88 -0.60 -6.14
N ILE A 34 -2.23 0.51 -5.84
CA ILE A 34 -1.25 0.55 -4.76
C ILE A 34 -1.91 0.23 -3.42
N LEU A 35 -3.07 0.81 -3.16
CA LEU A 35 -3.82 0.54 -1.95
C LEU A 35 -4.14 -0.95 -1.81
N PHE A 36 -4.65 -1.54 -2.88
CA PHE A 36 -4.97 -2.96 -2.87
C PHE A 36 -3.74 -3.82 -2.63
N SER A 37 -2.63 -3.45 -3.26
CA SER A 37 -1.39 -4.20 -3.10
C SER A 37 -0.88 -4.12 -1.66
N ILE A 38 -0.97 -2.96 -1.05
CA ILE A 38 -0.56 -2.77 0.35
C ILE A 38 -1.43 -3.63 1.26
N LEU A 39 -2.74 -3.56 1.08
CA LEU A 39 -3.66 -4.35 1.89
C LEU A 39 -3.41 -5.84 1.73
N LYS A 40 -3.15 -6.27 0.52
CA LYS A 40 -2.87 -7.67 0.25
C LYS A 40 -1.59 -8.12 0.96
N LYS A 41 -0.56 -7.28 0.91
CA LYS A 41 0.71 -7.61 1.57
C LYS A 41 0.56 -7.70 3.07
N LEU A 42 -0.19 -6.79 3.66
CA LEU A 42 -0.44 -6.83 5.09
C LEU A 42 -1.20 -8.10 5.49
N ALA A 43 -2.15 -8.50 4.67
CA ALA A 43 -2.90 -9.72 4.92
C ALA A 43 -1.99 -10.95 4.80
N GLU A 44 -1.07 -10.93 3.85
CA GLU A 44 -0.15 -12.04 3.68
C GLU A 44 0.80 -12.17 4.86
N LYS A 45 1.14 -11.06 5.48
CA LYS A 45 1.98 -11.09 6.68
C LYS A 45 1.25 -11.55 7.92
N GLY A 46 -0.06 -11.70 7.82
CA GLY A 46 -0.86 -12.13 8.95
C GLY A 46 -1.20 -11.01 9.91
N GLU A 47 -0.98 -9.77 9.52
CA GLU A 47 -1.38 -8.64 10.35
C GLU A 47 -2.87 -8.42 10.28
N GLU A 48 -3.47 -8.13 11.42
CA GLU A 48 -4.89 -7.78 11.47
C GLU A 48 -5.07 -6.32 11.10
N ILE A 49 -6.08 -6.09 10.32
CA ILE A 49 -6.41 -4.75 9.87
C ILE A 49 -7.63 -4.24 10.61
#